data_fca3a4dc91603f0df931cc0d572d8112
#
_entry.id   fca3a4dc91603f0df931cc0d572d8112
#
_cell.length_a   1.000
_cell.length_b   1.000
_cell.length_c   1.000
_cell.angle_alpha   90.00
_cell.angle_beta   90.00
_cell.angle_gamma   90.00
#
_symmetry.space_group_name_H-M   'P 1'
#
loop_
_entity.id
_entity.type
_entity.pdbx_description
1 polymer ?
#
loop_
_entity_poly.entity_id
_entity_poly.type
_entity_poly.pdbx_seq_one_letter_code
_entity_poly.pdbx_strand_id
1 'polypeptide(L)'
;MLISQNNDIEVFGYDGEGYERTMNFESWRVAIANYAERFDKDKFDKLERHLLTDEVFVLLSGDAQLVIGMEMKHITLEIGKIYNVKKGAWHNILISEGAKVLIVENHNTGLENTEYYYFKEEK
;
A
#
# COMPACT_ATOMS: atom_id res chain seq x y z
N MET A 1 -2.18 -13.27 6.37
CA MET A 1 -2.64 -14.47 7.11
C MET A 1 -1.57 -15.55 7.05
N LEU A 2 -1.24 -16.10 8.19
CA LEU A 2 -0.26 -17.20 8.24
C LEU A 2 -0.86 -18.46 7.59
N ILE A 3 -0.14 -19.00 6.61
CA ILE A 3 -0.57 -20.20 5.90
C ILE A 3 0.05 -21.45 6.50
N SER A 4 1.35 -21.41 6.78
CA SER A 4 2.08 -22.52 7.35
C SER A 4 3.35 -22.02 8.03
N GLN A 5 3.89 -22.86 8.94
CA GLN A 5 5.16 -22.58 9.57
C GLN A 5 5.79 -23.85 10.10
N ASN A 6 7.10 -23.78 10.28
CA ASN A 6 7.87 -24.73 11.05
C ASN A 6 8.92 -23.96 11.85
N ASN A 7 9.96 -24.64 12.36
CA ASN A 7 10.97 -23.96 13.17
C ASN A 7 11.81 -22.95 12.39
N ASP A 8 11.83 -23.05 11.07
CA ASP A 8 12.73 -22.27 10.24
C ASP A 8 12.04 -21.28 9.31
N ILE A 9 10.75 -21.46 9.02
CA ILE A 9 10.06 -20.61 8.04
C ILE A 9 8.59 -20.40 8.38
N GLU A 10 8.08 -19.23 8.05
CA GLU A 10 6.67 -18.91 8.05
C GLU A 10 6.24 -18.51 6.65
N VAL A 11 5.06 -18.94 6.24
CA VAL A 11 4.49 -18.58 4.93
C VAL A 11 3.21 -17.82 5.15
N PHE A 12 3.14 -16.62 4.56
CA PHE A 12 1.98 -15.74 4.68
C PHE A 12 1.37 -15.48 3.31
N GLY A 13 0.07 -15.30 3.28
CA GLY A 13 -0.65 -14.85 2.09
C GLY A 13 -1.95 -14.17 2.53
N TYR A 14 -2.58 -13.51 1.58
CA TYR A 14 -3.86 -12.86 1.83
C TYR A 14 -4.64 -12.70 0.53
N ASP A 15 -5.83 -13.27 0.47
CA ASP A 15 -6.71 -13.18 -0.67
C ASP A 15 -8.02 -12.45 -0.36
N GLY A 16 -8.14 -11.89 0.83
CA GLY A 16 -9.30 -11.11 1.23
C GLY A 16 -9.31 -9.72 0.64
N GLU A 17 -10.31 -8.95 0.97
CA GLU A 17 -10.48 -7.58 0.50
C GLU A 17 -9.60 -6.62 1.27
N GLY A 18 -8.99 -5.68 0.56
CA GLY A 18 -8.28 -4.58 1.19
C GLY A 18 -6.86 -4.88 1.62
N TYR A 19 -6.40 -4.09 2.57
CA TYR A 19 -5.03 -4.10 3.07
C TYR A 19 -4.94 -4.97 4.32
N GLU A 20 -3.99 -5.89 4.32
CA GLU A 20 -3.75 -6.78 5.46
C GLU A 20 -2.27 -6.77 5.84
N ARG A 21 -1.99 -6.48 7.10
CA ARG A 21 -0.65 -6.57 7.67
C ARG A 21 -0.34 -8.03 7.92
N THR A 22 0.51 -8.63 7.07
CA THR A 22 0.73 -10.07 7.13
C THR A 22 1.77 -10.48 8.15
N MET A 23 2.88 -9.73 8.23
CA MET A 23 3.95 -10.02 9.18
C MET A 23 4.79 -8.80 9.46
N ASN A 24 5.54 -8.84 10.56
CA ASN A 24 6.54 -7.83 10.84
C ASN A 24 7.71 -8.48 11.59
N PHE A 25 8.86 -7.82 11.52
CA PHE A 25 10.03 -8.20 12.31
C PHE A 25 10.79 -6.93 12.66
N GLU A 26 11.04 -6.71 13.94
CA GLU A 26 11.73 -5.53 14.45
C GLU A 26 11.14 -4.24 13.88
N SER A 27 11.83 -3.57 12.95
CA SER A 27 11.43 -2.26 12.47
C SER A 27 10.64 -2.28 11.16
N TRP A 28 10.47 -3.43 10.51
CA TRP A 28 9.77 -3.46 9.22
C TRP A 28 8.54 -4.37 9.24
N ARG A 29 7.65 -4.09 8.32
CA ARG A 29 6.37 -4.78 8.19
C ARG A 29 6.07 -5.02 6.73
N VAL A 30 5.52 -6.21 6.43
CA VAL A 30 5.06 -6.57 5.10
C VAL A 30 3.54 -6.71 5.12
N ALA A 31 2.89 -6.09 4.15
CA ALA A 31 1.45 -6.16 3.98
C ALA A 31 1.11 -6.60 2.56
N ILE A 32 -0.09 -7.11 2.38
CA ILE A 32 -0.66 -7.39 1.07
C ILE A 32 -1.93 -6.57 0.94
N ALA A 33 -2.08 -5.88 -0.19
CA ALA A 33 -3.28 -5.13 -0.50
C ALA A 33 -3.93 -5.71 -1.74
N ASN A 34 -5.20 -6.05 -1.62
CA ASN A 34 -6.05 -6.47 -2.73
C ASN A 34 -7.07 -5.37 -3.01
N TYR A 35 -7.84 -5.52 -4.07
CA TYR A 35 -8.87 -4.55 -4.37
C TYR A 35 -9.83 -4.37 -3.19
N ALA A 36 -10.20 -3.12 -2.96
CA ALA A 36 -11.29 -2.72 -2.08
C ALA A 36 -11.85 -1.43 -2.64
N GLU A 37 -13.07 -1.10 -2.27
CA GLU A 37 -13.73 0.11 -2.77
C GLU A 37 -12.88 1.36 -2.56
N ARG A 38 -12.21 1.48 -1.40
CA ARG A 38 -11.38 2.64 -1.11
C ARG A 38 -10.16 2.79 -2.03
N PHE A 39 -9.77 1.72 -2.74
CA PHE A 39 -8.68 1.75 -3.72
C PHE A 39 -9.17 1.96 -5.14
N ASP A 40 -10.49 2.08 -5.34
CA ASP A 40 -11.07 2.29 -6.64
C ASP A 40 -10.87 3.74 -7.09
N LYS A 41 -10.50 3.92 -8.35
CA LYS A 41 -10.26 5.25 -8.91
C LYS A 41 -11.47 6.18 -8.76
N ASP A 42 -12.68 5.62 -8.71
CA ASP A 42 -13.91 6.41 -8.60
C ASP A 42 -14.18 6.87 -7.17
N LYS A 43 -13.49 6.29 -6.19
CA LYS A 43 -13.60 6.67 -4.78
C LYS A 43 -12.38 7.43 -4.27
N PHE A 44 -11.40 7.65 -5.14
CA PHE A 44 -10.16 8.33 -4.81
C PHE A 44 -10.44 9.79 -4.44
N ASP A 45 -10.18 10.17 -3.20
CA ASP A 45 -10.52 11.50 -2.68
C ASP A 45 -9.43 12.14 -1.85
N LYS A 46 -8.31 11.46 -1.62
CA LYS A 46 -7.27 12.00 -0.76
C LYS A 46 -5.89 11.47 -1.12
N LEU A 47 -4.90 12.24 -0.71
CA LEU A 47 -3.51 11.80 -0.67
C LEU A 47 -3.13 11.59 0.78
N GLU A 48 -2.12 10.78 1.02
CA GLU A 48 -1.55 10.58 2.35
C GLU A 48 -0.03 10.63 2.28
N ARG A 49 0.61 10.86 3.43
CA ARG A 49 2.05 10.74 3.54
C ARG A 49 2.43 10.20 4.89
N HIS A 50 3.49 9.43 4.91
CA HIS A 50 4.01 8.84 6.14
C HIS A 50 5.24 9.62 6.60
N LEU A 51 5.29 9.95 7.88
CA LEU A 51 6.30 10.86 8.41
C LEU A 51 7.54 10.16 8.94
N LEU A 52 7.49 8.83 9.12
CA LEU A 52 8.57 8.07 9.75
C LEU A 52 9.23 7.05 8.83
N THR A 53 8.71 6.82 7.63
CA THR A 53 9.17 5.71 6.80
C THR A 53 9.03 6.00 5.32
N ASP A 54 9.92 5.39 4.52
CA ASP A 54 9.61 5.13 3.11
C ASP A 54 8.58 4.01 3.05
N GLU A 55 7.91 3.90 1.92
CA GLU A 55 6.95 2.82 1.70
C GLU A 55 7.19 2.19 0.33
N VAL A 56 7.41 0.88 0.32
CA VAL A 56 7.70 0.13 -0.90
C VAL A 56 6.44 -0.55 -1.40
N PHE A 57 6.19 -0.44 -2.70
CA PHE A 57 5.08 -1.10 -3.39
C PHE A 57 5.63 -2.00 -4.48
N VAL A 58 5.15 -3.23 -4.53
CA VAL A 58 5.51 -4.21 -5.57
C VAL A 58 4.22 -4.85 -6.09
N LEU A 59 3.99 -4.72 -7.40
CA LEU A 59 2.82 -5.34 -8.02
C LEU A 59 3.07 -6.83 -8.20
N LEU A 60 2.21 -7.65 -7.63
CA LEU A 60 2.29 -9.11 -7.74
C LEU A 60 1.44 -9.63 -8.89
N SER A 61 0.29 -9.02 -9.14
CA SER A 61 -0.60 -9.42 -10.24
C SER A 61 -1.58 -8.30 -10.56
N GLY A 62 -2.12 -8.32 -11.77
CA GLY A 62 -3.16 -7.37 -12.20
C GLY A 62 -2.63 -5.98 -12.48
N ASP A 63 -3.47 -4.98 -12.25
CA ASP A 63 -3.16 -3.59 -12.56
C ASP A 63 -3.30 -2.72 -11.32
N ALA A 64 -2.33 -1.82 -11.12
CA ALA A 64 -2.37 -0.84 -10.06
C ALA A 64 -1.59 0.41 -10.47
N GLN A 65 -1.94 1.55 -9.87
CA GLN A 65 -1.25 2.81 -10.12
C GLN A 65 -0.96 3.50 -8.80
N LEU A 66 0.22 4.11 -8.70
CA LEU A 66 0.51 5.08 -7.65
C LEU A 66 0.16 6.47 -8.18
N VAL A 67 -0.42 7.29 -7.29
CA VAL A 67 -0.65 8.71 -7.55
C VAL A 67 0.32 9.44 -6.64
N ILE A 68 1.23 10.23 -7.23
CA ILE A 68 2.38 10.80 -6.53
C ILE A 68 2.36 12.32 -6.59
N GLY A 69 2.55 12.92 -5.41
CA GLY A 69 2.70 14.35 -5.26
C GLY A 69 1.38 15.10 -5.33
N MET A 70 1.43 16.39 -4.96
CA MET A 70 0.24 17.26 -5.02
C MET A 70 -0.23 17.49 -6.46
N GLU A 71 0.66 17.26 -7.43
CA GLU A 71 0.32 17.32 -8.85
C GLU A 71 -0.40 16.08 -9.32
N MET A 72 -0.46 15.05 -8.46
CA MET A 72 -1.17 13.80 -8.72
C MET A 72 -0.71 13.10 -9.99
N LYS A 73 0.59 12.93 -10.12
CA LYS A 73 1.14 12.19 -11.24
C LYS A 73 0.84 10.70 -11.09
N HIS A 74 0.20 10.12 -12.09
CA HIS A 74 -0.13 8.70 -12.10
C HIS A 74 1.05 7.89 -12.62
N ILE A 75 1.44 6.86 -11.88
CA ILE A 75 2.50 5.94 -12.26
C ILE A 75 1.92 4.55 -12.29
N THR A 76 1.84 3.96 -13.47
CA THR A 76 1.36 2.58 -13.64
C THR A 76 2.43 1.62 -13.15
N LEU A 77 2.07 0.73 -12.24
CA LEU A 77 3.01 -0.26 -11.73
C LEU A 77 3.21 -1.39 -12.73
N GLU A 78 4.44 -1.86 -12.82
CA GLU A 78 4.81 -3.02 -13.63
C GLU A 78 5.26 -4.13 -12.68
N ILE A 79 4.84 -5.37 -13.00
CA ILE A 79 5.22 -6.53 -12.20
C ILE A 79 6.74 -6.67 -12.18
N GLY A 80 7.29 -6.93 -10.99
CA GLY A 80 8.71 -7.16 -10.83
C GLY A 80 9.55 -5.93 -10.57
N LYS A 81 8.94 -4.74 -10.55
CA LYS A 81 9.65 -3.51 -10.19
C LYS A 81 9.32 -3.11 -8.76
N ILE A 82 10.27 -2.44 -8.14
CA ILE A 82 10.14 -1.92 -6.78
C ILE A 82 9.89 -0.41 -6.88
N TYR A 83 8.77 0.04 -6.30
CA TYR A 83 8.40 1.45 -6.29
C TYR A 83 8.51 1.95 -4.85
N ASN A 84 9.50 2.79 -4.60
CA ASN A 84 9.75 3.32 -3.26
C ASN A 84 9.22 4.73 -3.14
N VAL A 85 8.14 4.89 -2.41
CA VAL A 85 7.60 6.21 -2.08
C VAL A 85 8.38 6.72 -0.88
N LYS A 86 9.09 7.83 -1.07
CA LYS A 86 9.97 8.38 -0.03
C LYS A 86 9.18 8.96 1.12
N LYS A 87 9.76 8.88 2.30
CA LYS A 87 9.19 9.46 3.52
C LYS A 87 8.73 10.90 3.27
N GLY A 88 7.51 11.20 3.66
CA GLY A 88 6.94 12.53 3.52
C GLY A 88 6.34 12.84 2.16
N ALA A 89 6.50 11.97 1.17
CA ALA A 89 5.93 12.20 -0.15
C ALA A 89 4.42 11.93 -0.14
N TRP A 90 3.66 12.87 -0.67
CA TRP A 90 2.22 12.70 -0.82
C TRP A 90 1.93 11.63 -1.87
N HIS A 91 1.04 10.71 -1.56
CA HIS A 91 0.71 9.61 -2.47
C HIS A 91 -0.61 8.96 -2.12
N ASN A 92 -1.08 8.12 -3.03
CA ASN A 92 -2.09 7.12 -2.76
C ASN A 92 -1.95 6.02 -3.81
N ILE A 93 -2.64 4.92 -3.62
CA ILE A 93 -2.58 3.81 -4.57
C ILE A 93 -4.00 3.48 -5.05
N LEU A 94 -4.10 3.18 -6.35
CA LEU A 94 -5.32 2.71 -6.99
C LEU A 94 -5.09 1.26 -7.38
N ILE A 95 -5.98 0.39 -6.95
CA ILE A 95 -5.85 -1.05 -7.17
C ILE A 95 -7.09 -1.53 -7.91
N SER A 96 -6.89 -2.14 -9.08
CA SER A 96 -7.98 -2.68 -9.87
C SER A 96 -8.45 -4.03 -9.32
N GLU A 97 -9.67 -4.40 -9.63
CA GLU A 97 -10.18 -5.72 -9.25
C GLU A 97 -9.24 -6.81 -9.79
N GLY A 98 -8.94 -7.79 -8.95
CA GLY A 98 -8.04 -8.88 -9.29
C GLY A 98 -6.56 -8.58 -9.13
N ALA A 99 -6.20 -7.35 -8.79
CA ALA A 99 -4.80 -7.00 -8.57
C ALA A 99 -4.37 -7.30 -7.13
N LYS A 100 -3.08 -7.54 -6.99
CA LYS A 100 -2.45 -7.82 -5.69
C LYS A 100 -1.14 -7.05 -5.59
N VAL A 101 -0.95 -6.34 -4.48
CA VAL A 101 0.21 -5.47 -4.26
C VAL A 101 0.87 -5.83 -2.93
N LEU A 102 2.18 -5.99 -2.94
CA LEU A 102 2.98 -6.17 -1.73
C LEU A 102 3.46 -4.79 -1.26
N ILE A 103 3.37 -4.55 0.04
CA ILE A 103 3.76 -3.27 0.63
C ILE A 103 4.72 -3.53 1.79
N VAL A 104 5.82 -2.75 1.84
CA VAL A 104 6.78 -2.82 2.95
C VAL A 104 6.96 -1.42 3.52
N GLU A 105 6.87 -1.32 4.84
CA GLU A 105 7.05 -0.07 5.56
C GLU A 105 7.46 -0.35 7.01
N ASN A 106 7.78 0.69 7.78
CA ASN A 106 8.07 0.51 9.20
C ASN A 106 6.83 -0.04 9.93
N HIS A 107 7.07 -0.93 10.89
CA HIS A 107 5.99 -1.57 11.65
C HIS A 107 5.16 -0.57 12.46
N ASN A 108 5.72 0.61 12.79
CA ASN A 108 5.02 1.62 13.59
C ASN A 108 4.26 2.65 12.75
N THR A 109 4.10 2.40 11.45
CA THR A 109 3.29 3.28 10.61
C THR A 109 1.82 3.17 11.01
N GLY A 110 1.23 4.31 11.34
CA GLY A 110 -0.16 4.37 11.79
C GLY A 110 -0.71 5.77 11.67
N LEU A 111 -1.93 5.97 12.18
CA LEU A 111 -2.63 7.24 12.05
C LEU A 111 -1.89 8.39 12.71
N GLU A 112 -1.19 8.14 13.81
CA GLU A 112 -0.47 9.17 14.57
C GLU A 112 0.72 9.74 13.84
N ASN A 113 1.23 9.06 12.79
CA ASN A 113 2.36 9.55 12.00
C ASN A 113 2.06 9.55 10.50
N THR A 114 0.78 9.58 10.14
CA THR A 114 0.31 9.70 8.77
C THR A 114 -0.55 10.96 8.65
N GLU A 115 -0.28 11.76 7.63
CA GLU A 115 -1.08 12.94 7.33
C GLU A 115 -1.90 12.73 6.07
N TYR A 116 -3.07 13.37 6.01
CA TYR A 116 -4.00 13.24 4.90
C TYR A 116 -4.30 14.59 4.28
N TYR A 117 -4.46 14.61 2.98
CA TYR A 117 -4.90 15.77 2.22
C TYR A 117 -6.11 15.38 1.38
N TYR A 118 -7.27 15.92 1.74
CA TYR A 118 -8.52 15.64 1.03
C TYR A 118 -8.70 16.70 -0.04
N PHE A 119 -8.76 16.28 -1.31
CA PHE A 119 -8.90 17.21 -2.44
C PHE A 119 -10.32 17.24 -3.03
N LYS A 120 -11.20 16.33 -2.59
CA LYS A 120 -12.62 16.37 -2.96
C LYS A 120 -13.43 16.81 -1.77
N GLU A 121 -14.31 17.79 -2.01
CA GLU A 121 -15.23 18.25 -0.99
C GLU A 121 -16.53 17.48 -1.09
N GLU A 122 -17.09 17.14 0.05
CA GLU A 122 -18.42 16.57 0.12
C GLU A 122 -19.44 17.69 0.05
N LYS A 123 -20.54 17.40 -0.62
CA LYS A 123 -21.64 18.36 -0.77
C LYS A 123 -22.91 17.86 -0.17
#